data_6e48bf8474183a872d6016c18beb2db6
#
_entry.id   6e48bf8474183a872d6016c18beb2db6
#
_cell.length_a   1.000
_cell.length_b   1.000
_cell.length_c   1.000
_cell.angle_alpha   90.00
_cell.angle_beta   90.00
_cell.angle_gamma   90.00
#
_symmetry.space_group_name_H-M   'P 1'
#
loop_
_entity.id
_entity.type
_entity.pdbx_description
1 polymer ?
#
loop_
_entity_poly.entity_id
_entity_poly.type
_entity_poly.pdbx_seq_one_letter_code
_entity_poly.pdbx_strand_id
1 'polypeptide(L)' 'MATKRNSKTWEQQAKYYEVDNIAEYMVETYINGNISTFRKLYYELKPAGRKLFISWLFHTKLNR' A
#
# COMPACT_ATOMS: atom_id res chain seq x y z
N MET A 1 -5.58 19.00 -8.96
CA MET A 1 -5.50 18.99 -7.99
C MET A 1 -4.89 17.98 -7.22
N ALA A 2 -4.22 18.28 -6.36
CA ALA A 2 -3.49 17.42 -5.52
C ALA A 2 -4.37 16.48 -4.78
N THR A 3 -5.60 16.71 -4.90
CA THR A 3 -6.53 15.91 -4.16
C THR A 3 -6.53 14.46 -4.55
N LYS A 4 -5.92 14.12 -5.65
CA LYS A 4 -5.95 12.72 -6.05
C LYS A 4 -5.04 11.87 -5.23
N ARG A 5 -4.21 12.48 -4.44
CA ARG A 5 -3.21 11.74 -3.73
C ARG A 5 -3.74 10.67 -2.80
N ASN A 6 -4.84 10.89 -2.12
CA ASN A 6 -5.35 9.91 -1.19
C ASN A 6 -6.63 9.29 -1.65
N SER A 7 -6.78 9.07 -2.94
CA SER A 7 -8.07 8.69 -3.46
C SER A 7 -8.17 7.29 -3.99
N LYS A 8 -7.13 6.49 -3.91
CA LYS A 8 -7.20 5.16 -4.47
C LYS A 8 -7.61 4.14 -3.43
N THR A 9 -8.51 3.24 -3.82
CA THR A 9 -8.87 2.15 -2.94
C THR A 9 -7.79 1.09 -3.06
N TRP A 10 -7.86 0.10 -2.21
CA TRP A 10 -6.93 -1.01 -2.23
C TRP A 10 -6.86 -1.65 -3.61
N GLU A 11 -8.03 -1.94 -4.16
CA GLU A 11 -8.08 -2.61 -5.45
C GLU A 11 -7.63 -1.71 -6.59
N GLN A 12 -7.97 -0.43 -6.51
CA GLN A 12 -7.55 0.51 -7.53
C GLN A 12 -6.04 0.66 -7.54
N GLN A 13 -5.44 0.66 -6.36
CA GLN A 13 -4.00 0.80 -6.26
C GLN A 13 -3.32 -0.43 -6.86
N ALA A 14 -3.83 -1.62 -6.55
CA ALA A 14 -3.26 -2.85 -7.09
C ALA A 14 -3.34 -2.87 -8.60
N LYS A 15 -4.48 -2.44 -9.13
CA LYS A 15 -4.66 -2.44 -10.56
C LYS A 15 -3.77 -1.42 -11.24
N TYR A 16 -3.64 -0.25 -10.62
CA TYR A 16 -2.82 0.81 -11.18
C TYR A 16 -1.36 0.35 -11.33
N TYR A 17 -0.87 -0.38 -10.35
CA TYR A 17 0.51 -0.85 -10.39
C TYR A 17 0.64 -2.24 -10.98
N GLU A 18 -0.48 -2.80 -11.46
CA GLU A 18 -0.50 -4.08 -12.14
C GLU A 18 0.10 -5.20 -11.27
N VAL A 19 -0.33 -5.25 -10.03
CA VAL A 19 0.12 -6.29 -9.11
C VAL A 19 -1.10 -6.99 -8.54
N ASP A 20 -0.91 -8.23 -8.12
CA ASP A 20 -2.00 -9.00 -7.55
C ASP A 20 -2.31 -8.56 -6.13
N ASN A 21 -1.31 -8.21 -5.38
CA ASN A 21 -1.48 -7.82 -3.98
C ASN A 21 -0.67 -6.58 -3.71
N ILE A 22 -1.35 -5.47 -3.54
CA ILE A 22 -0.65 -4.20 -3.33
C ILE A 22 0.12 -4.20 -2.01
N ALA A 23 -0.39 -4.93 -1.01
CA ALA A 23 0.30 -4.96 0.29
C ALA A 23 1.67 -5.63 0.15
N GLU A 24 1.73 -6.73 -0.57
CA GLU A 24 3.00 -7.40 -0.78
C GLU A 24 3.96 -6.52 -1.58
N TYR A 25 3.43 -5.83 -2.56
CA TYR A 25 4.24 -4.95 -3.38
C TYR A 25 4.84 -3.83 -2.51
N MET A 26 4.02 -3.28 -1.62
CA MET A 26 4.48 -2.21 -0.73
C MET A 26 5.55 -2.71 0.23
N VAL A 27 5.35 -3.91 0.77
CA VAL A 27 6.34 -4.47 1.69
C VAL A 27 7.66 -4.72 0.95
N GLU A 28 7.56 -5.18 -0.29
CA GLU A 28 8.75 -5.42 -1.09
C GLU A 28 9.53 -4.13 -1.33
N THR A 29 8.85 -3.04 -1.63
CA THR A 29 9.54 -1.77 -1.84
C THR A 29 10.26 -1.34 -0.58
N TYR A 30 9.64 -1.59 0.57
CA TYR A 30 10.24 -1.22 1.83
C TYR A 30 11.49 -2.06 2.10
N ILE A 31 11.39 -3.36 1.90
CA ILE A 31 12.49 -4.27 2.14
C ILE A 31 13.68 -3.96 1.23
N ASN A 32 13.38 -3.57 0.00
CA ASN A 32 14.44 -3.26 -0.95
C ASN A 32 15.05 -1.89 -0.74
N GLY A 33 14.63 -1.20 0.29
CA GLY A 33 15.22 0.10 0.61
C GLY A 33 14.57 1.28 -0.11
N ASN A 34 13.50 1.04 -0.83
CA ASN A 34 12.83 2.12 -1.54
C ASN A 34 11.79 2.77 -0.64
N ILE A 35 12.25 3.38 0.43
CA ILE A 35 11.36 3.94 1.44
C ILE A 35 10.49 5.05 0.87
N SER A 36 11.06 5.88 0.00
CA SER A 36 10.28 6.95 -0.60
C SER A 36 9.11 6.41 -1.39
N THR A 37 9.34 5.35 -2.15
CA THR A 37 8.30 4.73 -2.94
C THR A 37 7.22 4.12 -2.03
N PHE A 38 7.65 3.47 -0.95
CA PHE A 38 6.72 2.89 0.00
C PHE A 38 5.80 3.98 0.59
N ARG A 39 6.38 5.10 0.99
CA ARG A 39 5.59 6.18 1.58
C ARG A 39 4.61 6.74 0.57
N LYS A 40 5.04 6.89 -0.66
CA LYS A 40 4.18 7.39 -1.71
C LYS A 40 2.99 6.46 -1.90
N LEU A 41 3.24 5.17 -1.98
CA LEU A 41 2.18 4.21 -2.15
C LEU A 41 1.20 4.25 -0.99
N TYR A 42 1.72 4.33 0.21
CA TYR A 42 0.89 4.35 1.41
C TYR A 42 -0.02 5.58 1.42
N TYR A 43 0.52 6.73 1.06
CA TYR A 43 -0.26 7.96 1.09
C TYR A 43 -1.23 8.08 -0.07
N GLU A 44 -1.05 7.31 -1.11
CA GLU A 44 -1.98 7.33 -2.22
C GLU A 44 -3.24 6.54 -1.89
N LEU A 45 -3.19 5.69 -0.89
CA LEU A 45 -4.35 4.93 -0.51
C LEU A 45 -5.32 5.77 0.31
N LYS A 46 -6.62 5.47 0.18
CA LYS A 46 -7.60 6.10 1.04
C LYS A 46 -7.39 5.60 2.46
N PRO A 47 -7.89 6.30 3.45
CA PRO A 47 -7.72 5.86 4.84
C PRO A 47 -8.20 4.42 5.09
N ALA A 48 -9.27 4.02 4.44
CA ALA A 48 -9.75 2.64 4.60
C ALA A 48 -8.73 1.66 4.04
N GLY A 49 -8.10 2.00 2.92
CA GLY A 49 -7.06 1.16 2.35
C GLY A 49 -5.84 1.06 3.23
N ARG A 50 -5.50 2.16 3.91
CA ARG A 50 -4.38 2.14 4.84
C ARG A 50 -4.65 1.20 6.00
N LYS A 51 -5.89 1.20 6.49
CA LYS A 51 -6.26 0.29 7.57
C LYS A 51 -6.17 -1.15 7.11
N LEU A 52 -6.59 -1.42 5.88
CA LEU A 52 -6.50 -2.76 5.33
C LEU A 52 -5.03 -3.20 5.23
N PHE A 53 -4.17 -2.30 4.81
CA PHE A 53 -2.76 -2.62 4.71
C PHE A 53 -2.16 -2.95 6.07
N ILE A 54 -2.45 -2.13 7.08
CA ILE A 54 -1.93 -2.34 8.41
C ILE A 54 -2.44 -3.67 8.97
N SER A 55 -3.72 -3.95 8.76
CA SER A 55 -4.32 -5.18 9.24
C SER A 55 -3.69 -6.38 8.55
N TRP A 56 -3.52 -6.30 7.25
CA TRP A 56 -2.89 -7.37 6.48
C TRP A 56 -1.46 -7.62 6.96
N LEU A 57 -0.73 -6.54 7.18
CA LEU A 57 0.66 -6.64 7.60
C LEU A 57 0.74 -7.31 8.97
N PHE A 58 -0.11 -6.87 9.87
CA PHE A 58 -0.10 -7.41 11.22
C PHE A 58 -0.43 -8.89 11.22
N HIS A 59 -1.45 -9.28 10.47
CA HIS A 59 -1.87 -10.68 10.47
C HIS A 59 -0.98 -11.58 9.62
N THR A 60 -0.35 -11.04 8.62
CA THR A 60 0.43 -11.85 7.70
C THR A 60 1.90 -11.91 8.05
N LYS A 61 2.46 -10.77 8.41
CA LYS A 61 3.90 -10.69 8.63
C LYS A 61 4.31 -10.62 10.09
N LEU A 62 3.50 -9.99 10.90
CA LEU A 62 3.88 -9.77 12.29
C LEU A 62 3.27 -10.78 13.25
N ASN A 63 2.15 -11.31 12.90
CA ASN A 63 1.48 -12.25 13.78
C ASN A 63 1.87 -13.66 13.38
N ARG A 64 2.96 -14.09 13.87
CA ARG A 64 3.48 -15.43 13.55
C ARG A 64 3.17 -16.45 14.62
#